data_da9a2fb2f80f1734558d511019e4fd65
#
_entry.id   da9a2fb2f80f1734558d511019e4fd65
#
_cell.length_a   1.000
_cell.length_b   1.000
_cell.length_c   1.000
_cell.angle_alpha   90.00
_cell.angle_beta   90.00
_cell.angle_gamma   90.00
#
_symmetry.space_group_name_H-M   'P 1'
#
loop_
_entity.id
_entity.type
_entity.pdbx_description
1 polymer ?
#
loop_
_entity_poly.entity_id
_entity_poly.type
_entity_poly.pdbx_seq_one_letter_code
_entity_poly.pdbx_strand_id
1 'polypeptide(L)'
;GKKEKPPATGSPKEAVAVPDGYKDPTPFAFRKGDTVAILGNGLADRMQHDGWMETLLQSELQGMEVSFRNMSLSGDRPNYHPRSRGFTPMGQYLQHVKADIIFAMFGYNESFAGPDAADSHRSLLVEFVGKIRSYKPNGKDFPRIVLFSPIAFEDLNDRNLPDGRSHNRNLSAFAQATASAAKEAGVAYVNLFDPSLKLYEKVNKPMTLNGVHLNEFGNRKLAEIIASALFGKAVSASEKMENLRDAVLEKNWHWINRYPNWRCNGIASFFYSKLS
;
A
#
# COMPACT_ATOMS: atom_id res chain seq x y z
N GLY A 1 18.05 -45.16 -2.38
CA GLY A 1 17.12 -44.12 -2.80
C GLY A 1 17.90 -42.88 -3.18
N LYS A 2 17.98 -42.59 -4.49
CA LYS A 2 18.59 -41.34 -4.98
C LYS A 2 17.65 -40.17 -4.63
N LYS A 3 18.11 -39.21 -3.85
CA LYS A 3 17.39 -37.94 -3.62
C LYS A 3 17.48 -37.11 -4.89
N GLU A 4 16.36 -36.91 -5.55
CA GLU A 4 16.26 -35.94 -6.65
C GLU A 4 16.51 -34.54 -6.12
N LYS A 5 17.40 -33.82 -6.81
CA LYS A 5 17.74 -32.43 -6.58
C LYS A 5 16.56 -31.57 -7.10
N PRO A 6 16.05 -30.60 -6.34
CA PRO A 6 14.99 -29.73 -6.84
C PRO A 6 15.49 -28.96 -8.08
N PRO A 7 14.62 -28.66 -9.05
CA PRO A 7 15.00 -27.96 -10.27
C PRO A 7 15.55 -26.59 -9.94
N ALA A 8 16.64 -26.24 -10.63
CA ALA A 8 17.30 -24.95 -10.53
C ALA A 8 16.29 -23.83 -10.82
N THR A 9 16.19 -22.88 -9.90
CA THR A 9 15.48 -21.63 -10.11
C THR A 9 16.08 -20.94 -11.34
N GLY A 10 15.23 -20.73 -12.34
CA GLY A 10 15.64 -20.06 -13.59
C GLY A 10 16.30 -18.72 -13.29
N SER A 11 17.34 -18.40 -14.05
CA SER A 11 18.04 -17.13 -14.02
C SER A 11 17.04 -15.97 -14.06
N PRO A 12 17.32 -14.87 -13.34
CA PRO A 12 16.48 -13.66 -13.46
C PRO A 12 16.44 -13.27 -14.93
N LYS A 13 15.25 -13.28 -15.52
CA LYS A 13 15.07 -12.65 -16.84
C LYS A 13 15.52 -11.21 -16.71
N GLU A 14 16.34 -10.74 -17.63
CA GLU A 14 16.81 -9.36 -17.69
C GLU A 14 15.65 -8.40 -17.38
N ALA A 15 15.86 -7.52 -16.42
CA ALA A 15 14.90 -6.48 -16.10
C ALA A 15 14.64 -5.66 -17.37
N VAL A 16 13.39 -5.59 -17.80
CA VAL A 16 13.03 -4.78 -18.97
C VAL A 16 13.46 -3.35 -18.67
N ALA A 17 14.42 -2.85 -19.46
CA ALA A 17 14.92 -1.49 -19.30
C ALA A 17 13.76 -0.50 -19.42
N VAL A 18 13.63 0.38 -18.43
CA VAL A 18 12.69 1.50 -18.49
C VAL A 18 13.21 2.45 -19.59
N PRO A 19 12.34 2.93 -20.49
CA PRO A 19 12.77 3.90 -21.50
C PRO A 19 13.42 5.12 -20.83
N ASP A 20 14.54 5.59 -21.36
CA ASP A 20 15.22 6.78 -20.85
C ASP A 20 14.23 7.95 -20.76
N GLY A 21 14.19 8.58 -19.60
CA GLY A 21 13.29 9.72 -19.35
C GLY A 21 11.86 9.36 -18.92
N TYR A 22 11.50 8.06 -18.75
CA TYR A 22 10.19 7.71 -18.20
C TYR A 22 10.05 8.23 -16.76
N LYS A 23 9.00 9.02 -16.55
CA LYS A 23 8.61 9.51 -15.21
C LYS A 23 7.10 9.40 -15.09
N ASP A 24 6.64 8.93 -13.92
CA ASP A 24 5.23 9.03 -13.62
C ASP A 24 4.84 10.51 -13.43
N PRO A 25 3.75 10.98 -14.06
CA PRO A 25 3.36 12.38 -13.94
C PRO A 25 2.91 12.74 -12.52
N THR A 26 3.23 13.96 -12.07
CA THR A 26 2.68 14.55 -10.84
C THR A 26 2.07 15.93 -11.18
N PRO A 27 0.80 16.25 -10.80
CA PRO A 27 -0.13 15.40 -10.03
C PRO A 27 -0.41 14.07 -10.73
N PHE A 28 -0.78 13.05 -9.96
CA PHE A 28 -0.93 11.72 -10.49
C PHE A 28 -2.14 11.63 -11.44
N ALA A 29 -1.91 11.10 -12.64
CA ALA A 29 -2.95 11.04 -13.67
C ALA A 29 -3.64 9.67 -13.70
N PHE A 30 -4.93 9.65 -13.38
CA PHE A 30 -5.82 8.52 -13.63
C PHE A 30 -6.37 8.58 -15.06
N ARG A 31 -6.64 7.42 -15.64
CA ARG A 31 -7.26 7.28 -16.96
C ARG A 31 -8.56 6.50 -16.83
N LYS A 32 -9.48 6.72 -17.76
CA LYS A 32 -10.74 5.99 -17.79
C LYS A 32 -10.49 4.48 -17.90
N GLY A 33 -11.13 3.70 -17.02
CA GLY A 33 -11.03 2.25 -17.00
C GLY A 33 -9.80 1.69 -16.28
N ASP A 34 -8.99 2.53 -15.62
CA ASP A 34 -7.82 2.06 -14.87
C ASP A 34 -8.19 1.05 -13.79
N THR A 35 -7.36 0.06 -13.61
CA THR A 35 -7.36 -0.82 -12.44
C THR A 35 -6.18 -0.50 -11.54
N VAL A 36 -6.48 -0.11 -10.30
CA VAL A 36 -5.50 0.16 -9.25
C VAL A 36 -5.32 -1.08 -8.39
N ALA A 37 -4.13 -1.65 -8.36
CA ALA A 37 -3.75 -2.68 -7.40
C ALA A 37 -3.02 -2.04 -6.21
N ILE A 38 -3.47 -2.33 -4.99
CA ILE A 38 -2.86 -1.83 -3.76
C ILE A 38 -2.03 -2.97 -3.17
N LEU A 39 -0.74 -2.72 -3.02
CA LEU A 39 0.25 -3.62 -2.43
C LEU A 39 0.81 -2.97 -1.17
N GLY A 40 1.04 -3.76 -0.14
CA GLY A 40 1.58 -3.23 1.10
C GLY A 40 1.43 -4.19 2.27
N ASN A 41 1.73 -3.68 3.43
CA ASN A 41 1.63 -4.40 4.69
C ASN A 41 0.38 -4.00 5.50
N GLY A 42 0.47 -4.03 6.83
CA GLY A 42 -0.66 -3.82 7.73
C GLY A 42 -1.46 -2.54 7.51
N LEU A 43 -0.82 -1.42 7.13
CA LEU A 43 -1.54 -0.18 6.84
C LEU A 43 -2.50 -0.37 5.67
N ALA A 44 -1.97 -0.79 4.53
CA ALA A 44 -2.75 -0.98 3.31
C ALA A 44 -3.79 -2.10 3.44
N ASP A 45 -3.44 -3.20 4.11
CA ASP A 45 -4.36 -4.31 4.39
C ASP A 45 -5.58 -3.84 5.21
N ARG A 46 -5.36 -3.04 6.26
CA ARG A 46 -6.44 -2.57 7.14
C ARG A 46 -7.32 -1.49 6.52
N MET A 47 -6.78 -0.63 5.67
CA MET A 47 -7.53 0.48 5.05
C MET A 47 -8.76 0.02 4.26
N GLN A 48 -8.78 -1.21 3.75
CA GLN A 48 -9.93 -1.75 3.03
C GLN A 48 -11.16 -1.98 3.91
N HIS A 49 -10.96 -2.13 5.22
CA HIS A 49 -12.05 -2.40 6.16
C HIS A 49 -12.80 -1.13 6.56
N ASP A 50 -12.16 0.03 6.45
CA ASP A 50 -12.80 1.32 6.70
C ASP A 50 -13.29 1.98 5.39
N GLY A 51 -12.70 1.63 4.25
CA GLY A 51 -13.12 2.05 2.91
C GLY A 51 -12.86 3.52 2.57
N TRP A 52 -12.39 4.36 3.50
CA TRP A 52 -12.29 5.81 3.29
C TRP A 52 -11.37 6.22 2.15
N MET A 53 -10.20 5.57 2.00
CA MET A 53 -9.28 5.91 0.91
C MET A 53 -9.95 5.72 -0.46
N GLU A 54 -10.53 4.56 -0.69
CA GLU A 54 -11.19 4.29 -1.96
C GLU A 54 -12.42 5.19 -2.17
N THR A 55 -13.19 5.46 -1.12
CA THR A 55 -14.35 6.35 -1.18
C THR A 55 -13.97 7.74 -1.66
N LEU A 56 -12.93 8.33 -1.10
CA LEU A 56 -12.46 9.67 -1.51
C LEU A 56 -11.91 9.67 -2.94
N LEU A 57 -11.14 8.63 -3.30
CA LEU A 57 -10.63 8.52 -4.67
C LEU A 57 -11.79 8.34 -5.67
N GLN A 58 -12.78 7.50 -5.39
CA GLN A 58 -13.94 7.30 -6.25
C GLN A 58 -14.79 8.56 -6.38
N SER A 59 -14.91 9.35 -5.31
CA SER A 59 -15.67 10.61 -5.37
C SER A 59 -15.04 11.63 -6.33
N GLU A 60 -13.71 11.63 -6.46
CA GLU A 60 -12.99 12.49 -7.39
C GLU A 60 -12.91 11.91 -8.81
N LEU A 61 -13.07 10.60 -8.96
CA LEU A 61 -12.95 9.87 -10.22
C LEU A 61 -14.31 9.52 -10.85
N GLN A 62 -15.37 10.26 -10.50
CA GLN A 62 -16.70 10.01 -11.04
C GLN A 62 -16.70 9.96 -12.58
N GLY A 63 -17.32 8.92 -13.14
CA GLY A 63 -17.40 8.71 -14.58
C GLY A 63 -16.13 8.15 -15.24
N MET A 64 -15.04 7.97 -14.46
CA MET A 64 -13.78 7.42 -14.97
C MET A 64 -13.73 5.89 -14.96
N GLU A 65 -14.70 5.21 -14.34
CA GLU A 65 -14.77 3.73 -14.29
C GLU A 65 -13.50 3.08 -13.70
N VAL A 66 -12.84 3.74 -12.76
CA VAL A 66 -11.62 3.23 -12.10
C VAL A 66 -11.99 2.14 -11.10
N SER A 67 -11.26 1.04 -11.12
CA SER A 67 -11.43 -0.08 -10.20
C SER A 67 -10.27 -0.18 -9.21
N PHE A 68 -10.57 -0.55 -7.97
CA PHE A 68 -9.56 -0.77 -6.92
C PHE A 68 -9.55 -2.23 -6.48
N ARG A 69 -8.34 -2.79 -6.33
CA ARG A 69 -8.10 -4.17 -5.90
C ARG A 69 -7.04 -4.19 -4.80
N ASN A 70 -7.48 -4.33 -3.56
CA ASN A 70 -6.53 -4.44 -2.46
C ASN A 70 -5.95 -5.86 -2.41
N MET A 71 -4.64 -5.94 -2.61
CA MET A 71 -3.87 -7.19 -2.63
C MET A 71 -2.85 -7.21 -1.48
N SER A 72 -2.99 -6.30 -0.52
CA SER A 72 -2.08 -6.17 0.62
C SER A 72 -2.34 -7.24 1.67
N LEU A 73 -1.27 -7.67 2.34
CA LEU A 73 -1.33 -8.58 3.48
C LEU A 73 -0.43 -8.09 4.61
N SER A 74 -0.96 -8.08 5.82
CA SER A 74 -0.16 -7.75 7.01
C SER A 74 1.06 -8.66 7.11
N GLY A 75 2.25 -8.08 7.23
CA GLY A 75 3.53 -8.79 7.27
C GLY A 75 4.28 -8.82 5.92
N ASP A 76 3.65 -8.43 4.81
CA ASP A 76 4.32 -8.37 3.52
C ASP A 76 5.40 -7.28 3.47
N ARG A 77 6.45 -7.57 2.70
CA ARG A 77 7.56 -6.68 2.33
C ARG A 77 7.71 -6.64 0.82
N PRO A 78 8.42 -5.69 0.24
CA PRO A 78 8.56 -5.58 -1.22
C PRO A 78 9.06 -6.88 -1.89
N ASN A 79 9.93 -7.63 -1.24
CA ASN A 79 10.54 -8.86 -1.75
C ASN A 79 10.11 -10.14 -1.04
N TYR A 80 9.26 -10.05 -0.03
CA TYR A 80 8.88 -11.20 0.79
C TYR A 80 7.40 -11.17 1.18
N HIS A 81 6.68 -12.20 0.76
CA HIS A 81 5.25 -12.37 0.96
C HIS A 81 4.97 -13.67 1.72
N PRO A 82 5.13 -13.68 3.06
CA PRO A 82 5.09 -14.91 3.85
C PRO A 82 3.75 -15.63 3.78
N ARG A 83 2.66 -14.88 3.71
CA ARG A 83 1.30 -15.44 3.67
C ARG A 83 0.86 -15.93 2.29
N SER A 84 1.57 -15.51 1.24
CA SER A 84 1.30 -15.95 -0.15
C SER A 84 2.22 -17.09 -0.58
N ARG A 85 3.07 -17.61 0.32
CA ARG A 85 4.00 -18.67 -0.03
C ARG A 85 3.24 -19.94 -0.40
N GLY A 86 3.51 -20.46 -1.61
CA GLY A 86 2.81 -21.62 -2.16
C GLY A 86 1.50 -21.31 -2.89
N PHE A 87 1.12 -20.02 -2.98
CA PHE A 87 -0.01 -19.54 -3.77
C PHE A 87 0.43 -18.87 -5.06
N THR A 88 -0.53 -18.30 -5.81
CA THR A 88 -0.27 -17.61 -7.07
C THR A 88 0.77 -16.50 -6.87
N PRO A 89 1.88 -16.48 -7.64
CA PRO A 89 2.87 -15.43 -7.56
C PRO A 89 2.27 -14.05 -7.84
N MET A 90 2.78 -13.01 -7.17
CA MET A 90 2.29 -11.64 -7.29
C MET A 90 2.17 -11.18 -8.76
N GLY A 91 3.17 -11.46 -9.60
CA GLY A 91 3.16 -11.06 -11.00
C GLY A 91 1.98 -11.64 -11.78
N GLN A 92 1.68 -12.92 -11.60
CA GLN A 92 0.52 -13.56 -12.23
C GLN A 92 -0.80 -12.97 -11.72
N TYR A 93 -0.85 -12.64 -10.43
CA TYR A 93 -2.06 -12.07 -9.85
C TYR A 93 -2.29 -10.63 -10.33
N LEU A 94 -1.25 -9.83 -10.45
CA LEU A 94 -1.32 -8.51 -11.06
C LEU A 94 -1.79 -8.58 -12.52
N GLN A 95 -1.33 -9.58 -13.28
CA GLN A 95 -1.80 -9.84 -14.64
C GLN A 95 -3.26 -10.29 -14.68
N HIS A 96 -3.69 -11.10 -13.70
CA HIS A 96 -5.09 -11.53 -13.61
C HIS A 96 -6.03 -10.33 -13.40
N VAL A 97 -5.67 -9.39 -12.54
CA VAL A 97 -6.46 -8.17 -12.31
C VAL A 97 -6.23 -7.09 -13.37
N LYS A 98 -5.25 -7.28 -14.28
CA LYS A 98 -4.87 -6.34 -15.33
C LYS A 98 -4.53 -4.94 -14.78
N ALA A 99 -3.70 -4.90 -13.74
CA ALA A 99 -3.38 -3.66 -13.04
C ALA A 99 -2.71 -2.62 -13.95
N ASP A 100 -3.25 -1.42 -14.03
CA ASP A 100 -2.69 -0.26 -14.72
C ASP A 100 -1.90 0.64 -13.79
N ILE A 101 -2.29 0.64 -12.50
CA ILE A 101 -1.70 1.46 -11.45
C ILE A 101 -1.36 0.56 -10.26
N ILE A 102 -0.19 0.81 -9.65
CA ILE A 102 0.24 0.16 -8.42
C ILE A 102 0.40 1.20 -7.33
N PHE A 103 -0.33 1.06 -6.25
CA PHE A 103 -0.06 1.76 -4.99
C PHE A 103 0.76 0.84 -4.09
N ALA A 104 1.96 1.27 -3.69
CA ALA A 104 2.87 0.48 -2.87
C ALA A 104 3.11 1.16 -1.52
N MET A 105 2.65 0.52 -0.44
CA MET A 105 2.66 1.04 0.94
C MET A 105 3.52 0.14 1.83
N PHE A 106 4.84 0.33 1.80
CA PHE A 106 5.83 -0.43 2.56
C PHE A 106 6.67 0.49 3.46
N GLY A 107 7.57 -0.11 4.24
CA GLY A 107 8.56 0.63 5.05
C GLY A 107 8.34 0.50 6.56
N TYR A 108 7.12 0.24 7.03
CA TYR A 108 6.87 0.11 8.47
C TYR A 108 7.54 -1.14 9.05
N ASN A 109 7.31 -2.31 8.46
CA ASN A 109 7.90 -3.57 8.95
C ASN A 109 9.42 -3.56 8.85
N GLU A 110 9.94 -2.95 7.78
CA GLU A 110 11.36 -2.85 7.51
C GLU A 110 12.07 -1.90 8.49
N SER A 111 11.37 -0.88 8.99
CA SER A 111 11.92 0.13 9.90
C SER A 111 12.37 -0.43 11.26
N PHE A 112 11.91 -1.62 11.65
CA PHE A 112 12.38 -2.30 12.85
C PHE A 112 13.87 -2.72 12.78
N ALA A 113 14.45 -2.77 11.59
CA ALA A 113 15.88 -3.01 11.42
C ALA A 113 16.76 -1.81 11.81
N GLY A 114 16.14 -0.69 12.18
CA GLY A 114 16.84 0.54 12.55
C GLY A 114 17.11 1.48 11.37
N PRO A 115 17.52 2.73 11.63
CA PRO A 115 17.69 3.75 10.61
C PRO A 115 18.82 3.44 9.62
N ASP A 116 19.82 2.68 10.02
CA ASP A 116 20.95 2.27 9.17
C ASP A 116 20.52 1.35 8.02
N ALA A 117 19.37 0.70 8.15
CA ALA A 117 18.79 -0.15 7.10
C ALA A 117 18.00 0.65 6.03
N ALA A 118 17.87 1.95 6.17
CA ALA A 118 17.09 2.79 5.25
C ALA A 118 17.63 2.77 3.82
N ASP A 119 18.96 2.75 3.62
CA ASP A 119 19.52 2.65 2.26
C ASP A 119 19.27 1.30 1.61
N SER A 120 19.31 0.22 2.38
CA SER A 120 18.91 -1.11 1.89
C SER A 120 17.42 -1.13 1.50
N HIS A 121 16.57 -0.44 2.25
CA HIS A 121 15.15 -0.29 1.92
C HIS A 121 14.95 0.50 0.61
N ARG A 122 15.71 1.59 0.40
CA ARG A 122 15.71 2.33 -0.87
C ARG A 122 16.02 1.41 -2.04
N SER A 123 17.12 0.67 -1.96
CA SER A 123 17.54 -0.26 -3.01
C SER A 123 16.50 -1.34 -3.27
N LEU A 124 15.89 -1.88 -2.22
CA LEU A 124 14.82 -2.87 -2.31
C LEU A 124 13.57 -2.33 -3.02
N LEU A 125 13.20 -1.07 -2.77
CA LEU A 125 12.06 -0.45 -3.47
C LEU A 125 12.37 -0.20 -4.94
N VAL A 126 13.58 0.21 -5.29
CA VAL A 126 14.00 0.37 -6.70
C VAL A 126 13.91 -0.98 -7.44
N GLU A 127 14.44 -2.05 -6.84
CA GLU A 127 14.31 -3.40 -7.38
C GLU A 127 12.85 -3.83 -7.53
N PHE A 128 12.03 -3.57 -6.52
CA PHE A 128 10.59 -3.85 -6.55
C PHE A 128 9.90 -3.15 -7.73
N VAL A 129 10.16 -1.86 -7.94
CA VAL A 129 9.60 -1.11 -9.08
C VAL A 129 10.01 -1.73 -10.40
N GLY A 130 11.28 -2.06 -10.58
CA GLY A 130 11.78 -2.74 -11.79
C GLY A 130 11.07 -4.06 -12.03
N LYS A 131 10.91 -4.88 -10.99
CA LYS A 131 10.22 -6.15 -11.04
C LYS A 131 8.73 -6.00 -11.41
N ILE A 132 8.03 -5.06 -10.80
CA ILE A 132 6.61 -4.79 -11.10
C ILE A 132 6.45 -4.36 -12.56
N ARG A 133 7.31 -3.47 -13.07
CA ARG A 133 7.30 -3.05 -14.48
C ARG A 133 7.53 -4.21 -15.45
N SER A 134 8.43 -5.14 -15.11
CA SER A 134 8.71 -6.32 -15.94
C SER A 134 7.51 -7.24 -16.15
N TYR A 135 6.55 -7.24 -15.24
CA TYR A 135 5.34 -8.07 -15.37
C TYR A 135 4.37 -7.57 -16.44
N LYS A 136 4.38 -6.27 -16.78
CA LYS A 136 3.38 -5.63 -17.66
C LYS A 136 1.97 -6.12 -17.35
N PRO A 137 1.41 -5.83 -16.18
CA PRO A 137 0.19 -6.47 -15.68
C PRO A 137 -1.01 -6.34 -16.62
N ASN A 138 -1.18 -5.19 -17.29
CA ASN A 138 -2.27 -4.97 -18.26
C ASN A 138 -1.98 -5.54 -19.65
N GLY A 139 -0.80 -6.14 -19.87
CA GLY A 139 -0.36 -6.72 -21.15
C GLY A 139 0.03 -5.71 -22.23
N LYS A 140 0.02 -4.41 -21.93
CA LYS A 140 0.28 -3.32 -22.89
C LYS A 140 1.45 -2.45 -22.45
N ASP A 141 1.25 -1.70 -21.36
CA ASP A 141 2.18 -0.67 -20.90
C ASP A 141 2.82 -1.05 -19.56
N PHE A 142 3.85 -0.30 -19.17
CA PHE A 142 4.32 -0.31 -17.80
C PHE A 142 3.23 0.25 -16.87
N PRO A 143 2.99 -0.39 -15.71
CA PRO A 143 2.08 0.17 -14.74
C PRO A 143 2.63 1.48 -14.19
N ARG A 144 1.75 2.45 -13.96
CA ARG A 144 2.08 3.68 -13.22
C ARG A 144 2.15 3.34 -11.74
N ILE A 145 3.20 3.77 -11.07
CA ILE A 145 3.49 3.35 -9.70
C ILE A 145 3.54 4.56 -8.79
N VAL A 146 2.90 4.45 -7.62
CA VAL A 146 3.01 5.41 -6.52
C VAL A 146 3.61 4.70 -5.32
N LEU A 147 4.75 5.19 -4.84
CA LEU A 147 5.33 4.76 -3.58
C LEU A 147 4.82 5.68 -2.46
N PHE A 148 4.30 5.07 -1.40
CA PHE A 148 3.86 5.78 -0.21
C PHE A 148 4.84 5.54 0.93
N SER A 149 5.20 6.59 1.66
CA SER A 149 5.98 6.40 2.88
C SER A 149 5.15 5.70 3.97
N PRO A 150 5.78 5.12 4.99
CA PRO A 150 5.06 4.75 6.21
C PRO A 150 4.45 6.00 6.86
N ILE A 151 3.41 5.81 7.69
CA ILE A 151 2.89 6.83 8.60
C ILE A 151 3.78 6.95 9.84
N ALA A 152 3.68 8.07 10.56
CA ALA A 152 4.32 8.23 11.86
C ALA A 152 3.65 7.33 12.92
N PHE A 153 4.38 7.06 14.00
CA PHE A 153 3.85 6.45 15.21
C PHE A 153 3.20 7.54 16.08
N GLU A 154 1.98 7.31 16.55
CA GLU A 154 1.26 8.22 17.42
C GLU A 154 1.59 7.96 18.89
N ASP A 155 2.01 8.98 19.64
CA ASP A 155 2.12 8.92 21.09
C ASP A 155 0.72 9.08 21.70
N LEU A 156 0.21 8.01 22.29
CA LEU A 156 -1.10 8.00 22.94
C LEU A 156 -1.05 8.44 24.41
N ASN A 157 0.12 8.81 24.91
CA ASN A 157 0.36 9.13 26.33
C ASN A 157 -0.13 8.01 27.28
N ASP A 158 -0.10 6.75 26.82
CA ASP A 158 -0.45 5.58 27.62
C ASP A 158 0.82 4.94 28.19
N ARG A 159 0.85 4.75 29.51
CA ARG A 159 1.99 4.14 30.21
C ARG A 159 2.36 2.72 29.74
N ASN A 160 1.42 2.02 29.11
CA ASN A 160 1.63 0.66 28.62
C ASN A 160 2.04 0.63 27.12
N LEU A 161 2.10 1.78 26.46
CA LEU A 161 2.47 1.91 25.06
C LEU A 161 3.76 2.73 24.93
N PRO A 162 4.55 2.49 23.87
CA PRO A 162 5.72 3.33 23.59
C PRO A 162 5.33 4.78 23.27
N ASP A 163 6.22 5.72 23.60
CA ASP A 163 6.06 7.14 23.22
C ASP A 163 6.33 7.43 21.72
N GLY A 164 6.71 6.43 20.97
CA GLY A 164 6.94 6.52 19.53
C GLY A 164 8.23 7.21 19.11
N ARG A 165 9.01 7.85 19.99
CA ARG A 165 10.20 8.63 19.61
C ARG A 165 11.25 7.80 18.86
N SER A 166 11.52 6.60 19.35
CA SER A 166 12.46 5.68 18.68
C SER A 166 11.91 5.20 17.34
N HIS A 167 10.61 4.84 17.30
CA HIS A 167 9.93 4.43 16.07
C HIS A 167 9.95 5.53 15.03
N ASN A 168 9.65 6.77 15.42
CA ASN A 168 9.60 7.90 14.50
C ASN A 168 10.96 8.29 13.92
N ARG A 169 12.05 8.10 14.65
CA ARG A 169 13.40 8.24 14.07
C ARG A 169 13.61 7.25 12.92
N ASN A 170 13.26 5.99 13.13
CA ASN A 170 13.37 4.97 12.10
C ASN A 170 12.44 5.25 10.93
N LEU A 171 11.16 5.50 11.21
CA LEU A 171 10.13 5.77 10.21
C LEU A 171 10.45 6.99 9.35
N SER A 172 11.04 8.04 9.94
CA SER A 172 11.51 9.22 9.20
C SER A 172 12.60 8.85 8.20
N ALA A 173 13.60 8.06 8.61
CA ALA A 173 14.66 7.59 7.72
C ALA A 173 14.09 6.74 6.56
N PHE A 174 13.12 5.87 6.85
CA PHE A 174 12.46 5.04 5.83
C PHE A 174 11.54 5.84 4.90
N ALA A 175 10.90 6.90 5.40
CA ALA A 175 10.14 7.82 4.56
C ALA A 175 11.06 8.56 3.56
N GLN A 176 12.22 9.02 4.01
CA GLN A 176 13.24 9.63 3.14
C GLN A 176 13.81 8.64 2.13
N ALA A 177 14.07 7.40 2.55
CA ALA A 177 14.52 6.33 1.67
C ALA A 177 13.48 6.01 0.58
N THR A 178 12.18 6.00 0.93
CA THR A 178 11.08 5.81 -0.02
C THR A 178 11.01 6.95 -1.04
N ALA A 179 11.17 8.21 -0.60
CA ALA A 179 11.23 9.36 -1.49
C ALA A 179 12.42 9.28 -2.46
N SER A 180 13.59 8.88 -1.95
CA SER A 180 14.79 8.68 -2.76
C SER A 180 14.64 7.55 -3.77
N ALA A 181 14.02 6.44 -3.37
CA ALA A 181 13.70 5.32 -4.27
C ALA A 181 12.73 5.75 -5.39
N ALA A 182 11.70 6.52 -5.06
CA ALA A 182 10.75 7.02 -6.05
C ALA A 182 11.44 7.93 -7.08
N LYS A 183 12.31 8.83 -6.62
CA LYS A 183 13.11 9.69 -7.49
C LYS A 183 14.03 8.89 -8.40
N GLU A 184 14.75 7.91 -7.85
CA GLU A 184 15.68 7.04 -8.59
C GLU A 184 14.95 6.18 -9.63
N ALA A 185 13.83 5.58 -9.23
CA ALA A 185 13.03 4.74 -10.11
C ALA A 185 12.12 5.53 -11.09
N GLY A 186 12.04 6.87 -10.96
CA GLY A 186 11.18 7.72 -11.79
C GLY A 186 9.69 7.40 -11.63
N VAL A 187 9.22 7.25 -10.37
CA VAL A 187 7.82 6.98 -10.03
C VAL A 187 7.27 8.07 -9.09
N ALA A 188 5.94 8.13 -8.98
CA ALA A 188 5.28 9.06 -8.08
C ALA A 188 5.54 8.72 -6.60
N TYR A 189 5.53 9.72 -5.75
CA TYR A 189 5.72 9.59 -4.31
C TYR A 189 4.65 10.36 -3.53
N VAL A 190 4.14 9.73 -2.49
CA VAL A 190 3.24 10.37 -1.51
C VAL A 190 3.84 10.25 -0.12
N ASN A 191 4.14 11.39 0.49
CA ASN A 191 4.58 11.46 1.88
C ASN A 191 3.39 11.31 2.82
N LEU A 192 3.39 10.26 3.63
CA LEU A 192 2.41 10.04 4.69
C LEU A 192 2.98 10.33 6.08
N PHE A 193 4.32 10.26 6.23
CA PHE A 193 5.00 10.41 7.52
C PHE A 193 4.81 11.81 8.11
N ASP A 194 5.25 12.84 7.41
CA ASP A 194 5.20 14.20 7.95
C ASP A 194 3.75 14.70 8.16
N PRO A 195 2.80 14.48 7.22
CA PRO A 195 1.42 14.88 7.46
C PRO A 195 0.75 14.15 8.62
N SER A 196 0.98 12.84 8.81
CA SER A 196 0.41 12.11 9.94
C SER A 196 0.98 12.59 11.27
N LEU A 197 2.30 12.82 11.35
CA LEU A 197 2.94 13.35 12.54
C LEU A 197 2.33 14.70 12.95
N LYS A 198 2.17 15.62 11.97
CA LYS A 198 1.55 16.92 12.20
C LYS A 198 0.08 16.83 12.62
N LEU A 199 -0.65 15.82 12.12
CA LEU A 199 -2.04 15.62 12.52
C LEU A 199 -2.14 15.13 13.96
N TYR A 200 -1.28 14.20 14.40
CA TYR A 200 -1.26 13.72 15.79
C TYR A 200 -1.08 14.87 16.80
N GLU A 201 -0.31 15.89 16.44
CA GLU A 201 -0.12 17.08 17.29
C GLU A 201 -1.34 18.03 17.31
N LYS A 202 -2.16 18.01 16.26
CA LYS A 202 -3.25 18.98 16.09
C LYS A 202 -4.61 18.47 16.51
N VAL A 203 -4.85 17.17 16.45
CA VAL A 203 -6.15 16.59 16.73
C VAL A 203 -6.29 16.28 18.21
N ASN A 204 -7.50 16.53 18.76
CA ASN A 204 -7.76 16.34 20.18
C ASN A 204 -8.23 14.91 20.54
N LYS A 205 -8.14 13.98 19.59
CA LYS A 205 -8.53 12.58 19.81
C LYS A 205 -7.58 11.64 19.10
N PRO A 206 -7.36 10.44 19.63
CA PRO A 206 -6.49 9.45 19.02
C PRO A 206 -6.91 9.10 17.59
N MET A 207 -5.93 9.00 16.70
CA MET A 207 -6.08 8.49 15.33
C MET A 207 -5.76 7.01 15.23
N THR A 208 -5.07 6.45 16.21
CA THR A 208 -4.68 5.05 16.24
C THR A 208 -5.23 4.33 17.47
N LEU A 209 -5.20 3.01 17.42
CA LEU A 209 -5.58 2.12 18.54
C LEU A 209 -4.40 1.87 19.48
N ASN A 210 -3.17 1.94 18.99
CA ASN A 210 -1.97 1.52 19.71
C ASN A 210 -0.68 2.21 19.18
N GLY A 211 -0.82 3.40 18.64
CA GLY A 211 0.28 4.16 18.04
C GLY A 211 0.56 3.80 16.57
N VAL A 212 0.07 2.67 16.08
CA VAL A 212 0.38 2.14 14.74
C VAL A 212 -0.86 1.94 13.88
N HIS A 213 -1.86 1.26 14.44
CA HIS A 213 -3.04 0.85 13.70
C HIS A 213 -4.11 1.94 13.77
N LEU A 214 -4.41 2.54 12.64
CA LEU A 214 -5.43 3.58 12.55
C LEU A 214 -6.80 3.03 12.99
N ASN A 215 -7.53 3.84 13.75
CA ASN A 215 -8.96 3.68 13.95
C ASN A 215 -9.72 4.29 12.76
N GLU A 216 -11.05 4.26 12.77
CA GLU A 216 -11.87 4.80 11.68
C GLU A 216 -11.60 6.29 11.43
N PHE A 217 -11.49 7.10 12.48
CA PHE A 217 -11.18 8.52 12.36
C PHE A 217 -9.80 8.74 11.74
N GLY A 218 -8.79 7.97 12.16
CA GLY A 218 -7.45 8.01 11.61
C GLY A 218 -7.42 7.60 10.13
N ASN A 219 -8.14 6.54 9.76
CA ASN A 219 -8.27 6.11 8.36
C ASN A 219 -8.93 7.19 7.50
N ARG A 220 -9.98 7.84 7.99
CA ARG A 220 -10.63 8.96 7.30
C ARG A 220 -9.64 10.11 7.08
N LYS A 221 -8.89 10.51 8.11
CA LYS A 221 -7.90 11.59 8.01
C LYS A 221 -6.73 11.25 7.09
N LEU A 222 -6.23 10.02 7.15
CA LEU A 222 -5.17 9.59 6.24
C LEU A 222 -5.66 9.54 4.78
N ALA A 223 -6.89 9.11 4.56
CA ALA A 223 -7.51 9.11 3.23
C ALA A 223 -7.59 10.52 2.63
N GLU A 224 -7.91 11.54 3.43
CA GLU A 224 -7.88 12.97 3.02
C GLU A 224 -6.47 13.39 2.58
N ILE A 225 -5.43 12.98 3.29
CA ILE A 225 -4.02 13.23 2.92
C ILE A 225 -3.69 12.58 1.59
N ILE A 226 -4.01 11.30 1.44
CA ILE A 226 -3.71 10.52 0.23
C ILE A 226 -4.41 11.13 -0.99
N ALA A 227 -5.72 11.37 -0.90
CA ALA A 227 -6.48 11.93 -2.00
C ALA A 227 -5.99 13.33 -2.36
N SER A 228 -5.74 14.20 -1.36
CA SER A 228 -5.23 15.54 -1.62
C SER A 228 -3.88 15.55 -2.32
N ALA A 229 -2.96 14.63 -1.92
CA ALA A 229 -1.66 14.51 -2.55
C ALA A 229 -1.75 14.00 -4.00
N LEU A 230 -2.61 13.01 -4.26
CA LEU A 230 -2.76 12.44 -5.61
C LEU A 230 -3.42 13.41 -6.59
N PHE A 231 -4.42 14.17 -6.16
CA PHE A 231 -5.15 15.10 -7.02
C PHE A 231 -4.55 16.52 -7.04
N GLY A 232 -3.57 16.82 -6.18
CA GLY A 232 -2.94 18.15 -6.08
C GLY A 232 -3.89 19.26 -5.60
N LYS A 233 -4.97 18.91 -4.90
CA LYS A 233 -5.97 19.82 -4.35
C LYS A 233 -6.50 19.29 -3.02
N ALA A 234 -7.06 20.17 -2.19
CA ALA A 234 -7.70 19.73 -0.94
C ALA A 234 -8.91 18.82 -1.22
N VAL A 235 -8.89 17.61 -0.65
CA VAL A 235 -9.99 16.66 -0.68
C VAL A 235 -10.35 16.31 0.76
N SER A 236 -11.63 16.40 1.10
CA SER A 236 -12.12 16.12 2.45
C SER A 236 -13.32 15.19 2.41
N ALA A 237 -13.38 14.30 3.40
CA ALA A 237 -14.53 13.43 3.58
C ALA A 237 -15.74 14.20 4.10
N SER A 238 -16.91 13.84 3.64
CA SER A 238 -18.19 14.41 4.09
C SER A 238 -19.21 13.30 4.36
N GLU A 239 -20.22 13.61 5.17
CA GLU A 239 -21.32 12.68 5.47
C GLU A 239 -22.11 12.27 4.21
N LYS A 240 -22.09 13.10 3.17
CA LYS A 240 -22.72 12.79 1.87
C LYS A 240 -22.09 11.61 1.15
N MET A 241 -20.90 11.19 1.58
CA MET A 241 -20.15 10.07 0.97
C MET A 241 -20.45 8.71 1.62
N GLU A 242 -21.29 8.64 2.67
CA GLU A 242 -21.54 7.38 3.39
C GLU A 242 -22.15 6.31 2.47
N ASN A 243 -23.09 6.66 1.60
CA ASN A 243 -23.67 5.69 0.65
C ASN A 243 -22.59 5.15 -0.33
N LEU A 244 -21.66 5.98 -0.76
CA LEU A 244 -20.53 5.55 -1.59
C LEU A 244 -19.60 4.66 -0.78
N ARG A 245 -19.34 5.01 0.47
CA ARG A 245 -18.52 4.22 1.38
C ARG A 245 -19.11 2.85 1.62
N ASP A 246 -20.43 2.75 1.84
CA ASP A 246 -21.11 1.47 2.02
C ASP A 246 -20.93 0.58 0.78
N ALA A 247 -21.09 1.12 -0.42
CA ALA A 247 -20.85 0.38 -1.67
C ALA A 247 -19.37 -0.07 -1.81
N VAL A 248 -18.43 0.75 -1.39
CA VAL A 248 -16.99 0.40 -1.35
C VAL A 248 -16.76 -0.75 -0.37
N LEU A 249 -17.33 -0.69 0.82
CA LEU A 249 -17.18 -1.73 1.85
C LEU A 249 -17.80 -3.05 1.39
N GLU A 250 -18.99 -3.03 0.78
CA GLU A 250 -19.64 -4.20 0.20
C GLU A 250 -18.77 -4.83 -0.90
N LYS A 251 -18.25 -4.02 -1.83
CA LYS A 251 -17.33 -4.47 -2.87
C LYS A 251 -16.06 -5.08 -2.26
N ASN A 252 -15.48 -4.47 -1.24
CA ASN A 252 -14.29 -4.98 -0.55
C ASN A 252 -14.58 -6.31 0.15
N TRP A 253 -15.73 -6.45 0.79
CA TRP A 253 -16.17 -7.70 1.40
C TRP A 253 -16.26 -8.82 0.36
N HIS A 254 -16.89 -8.58 -0.79
CA HIS A 254 -16.97 -9.54 -1.88
C HIS A 254 -15.59 -9.90 -2.44
N TRP A 255 -14.70 -8.92 -2.61
CA TRP A 255 -13.34 -9.13 -3.06
C TRP A 255 -12.56 -10.05 -2.13
N ILE A 256 -12.60 -9.78 -0.82
CA ILE A 256 -11.92 -10.57 0.20
C ILE A 256 -12.43 -12.00 0.24
N ASN A 257 -13.74 -12.19 0.16
CA ASN A 257 -14.37 -13.51 0.33
C ASN A 257 -14.37 -14.34 -0.96
N ARG A 258 -14.35 -13.71 -2.13
CA ARG A 258 -14.33 -14.41 -3.42
C ARG A 258 -13.01 -15.04 -3.75
N TYR A 259 -11.92 -14.52 -3.22
CA TYR A 259 -10.56 -14.97 -3.49
C TYR A 259 -9.83 -15.45 -2.22
N PRO A 260 -10.43 -16.39 -1.45
CA PRO A 260 -9.82 -16.86 -0.21
C PRO A 260 -8.48 -17.57 -0.43
N ASN A 261 -8.24 -18.10 -1.64
CA ASN A 261 -6.98 -18.75 -2.02
C ASN A 261 -5.83 -17.78 -2.28
N TRP A 262 -6.08 -16.52 -2.49
CA TRP A 262 -5.08 -15.46 -2.51
C TRP A 262 -4.59 -15.16 -1.10
N ARG A 263 -5.50 -15.16 -0.15
CA ARG A 263 -5.22 -14.96 1.27
C ARG A 263 -5.19 -16.32 1.94
N CYS A 264 -4.12 -16.61 2.68
CA CYS A 264 -3.97 -17.87 3.40
C CYS A 264 -5.28 -18.38 3.98
N ASN A 265 -5.68 -19.56 3.54
CA ASN A 265 -6.82 -20.25 4.13
C ASN A 265 -6.65 -20.40 5.64
N GLY A 266 -7.59 -19.95 6.41
CA GLY A 266 -7.87 -20.42 7.74
C GLY A 266 -7.74 -19.44 8.90
N ILE A 267 -7.00 -18.31 8.80
CA ILE A 267 -6.88 -17.41 9.94
C ILE A 267 -7.80 -16.18 9.80
N ALA A 268 -7.96 -15.65 8.61
CA ALA A 268 -8.82 -14.48 8.41
C ALA A 268 -10.31 -14.80 8.56
N SER A 269 -10.80 -15.94 8.06
CA SER A 269 -12.20 -16.34 8.22
C SER A 269 -12.59 -16.62 9.68
N PHE A 270 -11.63 -17.07 10.51
CA PHE A 270 -11.89 -17.38 11.91
C PHE A 270 -12.09 -16.14 12.78
N PHE A 271 -11.43 -15.03 12.45
CA PHE A 271 -11.58 -13.78 13.21
C PHE A 271 -12.83 -12.98 12.81
N TYR A 272 -13.30 -13.08 11.57
CA TYR A 272 -14.47 -12.33 11.11
C TYR A 272 -15.80 -12.99 11.42
N SER A 273 -15.88 -14.32 11.58
CA SER A 273 -17.11 -15.01 11.99
C SER A 273 -17.49 -14.83 13.46
N LYS A 274 -16.64 -14.17 14.26
CA LYS A 274 -16.91 -13.89 15.69
C LYS A 274 -17.20 -12.42 15.98
N LEU A 275 -17.24 -11.54 14.97
CA LEU A 275 -17.53 -10.12 15.13
C LEU A 275 -18.80 -9.69 14.38
N SER A 276 -19.56 -10.65 13.86
CA SER A 276 -20.94 -10.47 13.33
C SER A 276 -21.98 -10.91 14.34
#